data_643e4e201bc83be3574dca6989bdfae2
#
_entry.id   643e4e201bc83be3574dca6989bdfae2
#
_cell.length_a   1.000
_cell.length_b   1.000
_cell.length_c   1.000
_cell.angle_alpha   90.00
_cell.angle_beta   90.00
_cell.angle_gamma   90.00
#
_symmetry.space_group_name_H-M   'P 1'
#
loop_
_entity.id
_entity.type
_entity.pdbx_description
1 polymer ?
#
loop_
_entity_poly.entity_id
_entity_poly.type
_entity_poly.pdbx_seq_one_letter_code
_entity_poly.pdbx_strand_id
1 'polypeptide(L)'
;MEYRIVISSKMRAVSEVLTEAFIGMNHCITETSRNLIVEVPKKMCEKVRTTLKCRFPDVALIRNAYPMMEDLHDFILVKPLVSEAPIYEESGIIVPELEKILVDHEADKEYATMEETDIQKEFQRAFELYPVNRSRLLRYAGRKGKKEEICSRMERLNMNRVEVVHAIQDFLRKQPVKRAWIFGSFSRMEERQDSDIDILVDLDTSVPMGLLQYAGMVNKLESLLGRKVDMVATGSIKPFAQESINKDKVLVYERA
;
A
#
# COMPACT_ATOMS: atom_id res chain seq x y z
N MET A 1 6.92 -8.09 -3.94
CA MET A 1 5.85 -8.91 -4.59
C MET A 1 5.03 -7.98 -5.48
N GLU A 2 4.67 -8.38 -6.68
CA GLU A 2 3.81 -7.58 -7.56
C GLU A 2 2.34 -7.80 -7.18
N TYR A 3 1.56 -6.72 -7.08
CA TYR A 3 0.11 -6.83 -6.84
C TYR A 3 -0.57 -7.34 -8.10
N ARG A 4 -1.37 -8.40 -7.99
CA ARG A 4 -2.14 -8.94 -9.10
C ARG A 4 -3.56 -9.29 -8.67
N ILE A 5 -4.52 -9.00 -9.54
CA ILE A 5 -5.92 -9.34 -9.34
C ILE A 5 -6.21 -10.73 -9.91
N VAL A 6 -6.92 -11.53 -9.16
CA VAL A 6 -7.43 -12.82 -9.65
C VAL A 6 -8.65 -12.57 -10.51
N ILE A 7 -8.60 -12.99 -11.77
CA ILE A 7 -9.71 -12.83 -12.71
C ILE A 7 -10.72 -13.95 -12.55
N SER A 8 -11.92 -13.59 -12.14
CA SER A 8 -13.04 -14.54 -12.03
C SER A 8 -13.71 -14.84 -13.38
N SER A 9 -14.49 -15.91 -13.44
CA SER A 9 -15.32 -16.23 -14.60
C SER A 9 -16.37 -15.13 -14.87
N LYS A 10 -16.89 -14.49 -13.82
CA LYS A 10 -17.86 -13.40 -13.90
C LYS A 10 -17.23 -12.13 -14.51
N MET A 11 -16.01 -11.74 -14.09
CA MET A 11 -15.26 -10.65 -14.70
C MET A 11 -15.00 -10.92 -16.19
N ARG A 12 -14.60 -12.14 -16.52
CA ARG A 12 -14.34 -12.56 -17.91
C ARG A 12 -15.58 -12.43 -18.78
N ALA A 13 -16.72 -12.97 -18.35
CA ALA A 13 -17.97 -12.91 -19.09
C ALA A 13 -18.44 -11.46 -19.33
N VAL A 14 -18.29 -10.58 -18.34
CA VAL A 14 -18.63 -9.16 -18.51
C VAL A 14 -17.66 -8.46 -19.45
N SER A 15 -16.35 -8.73 -19.33
CA SER A 15 -15.33 -8.15 -20.21
C SER A 15 -15.55 -8.54 -21.68
N GLU A 16 -15.88 -9.79 -21.98
CA GLU A 16 -16.21 -10.27 -23.31
C GLU A 16 -17.36 -9.47 -23.94
N VAL A 17 -18.46 -9.29 -23.18
CA VAL A 17 -19.60 -8.47 -23.63
C VAL A 17 -19.20 -7.02 -23.92
N LEU A 18 -18.38 -6.42 -23.06
CA LEU A 18 -17.90 -5.04 -23.25
C LEU A 18 -17.01 -4.92 -24.49
N THR A 19 -16.12 -5.86 -24.69
CA THR A 19 -15.18 -5.87 -25.83
C THR A 19 -15.90 -6.08 -27.16
N GLU A 20 -16.87 -7.00 -27.19
CA GLU A 20 -17.70 -7.26 -28.39
C GLU A 20 -18.60 -6.08 -28.75
N ALA A 21 -19.30 -5.52 -27.76
CA ALA A 21 -20.32 -4.48 -27.99
C ALA A 21 -19.73 -3.08 -28.14
N PHE A 22 -18.55 -2.81 -27.59
CA PHE A 22 -17.96 -1.47 -27.49
C PHE A 22 -16.47 -1.46 -27.79
N ILE A 23 -16.09 -1.81 -29.03
CA ILE A 23 -14.70 -1.92 -29.48
C ILE A 23 -13.92 -0.63 -29.17
N GLY A 24 -12.78 -0.77 -28.50
CA GLY A 24 -11.90 0.34 -28.14
C GLY A 24 -12.42 1.27 -27.03
N MET A 25 -13.51 0.90 -26.35
CA MET A 25 -13.98 1.65 -25.19
C MET A 25 -13.08 1.42 -23.99
N ASN A 26 -12.56 2.51 -23.42
CA ASN A 26 -11.84 2.42 -22.15
C ASN A 26 -12.80 2.04 -21.01
N HIS A 27 -12.45 1.01 -20.24
CA HIS A 27 -13.26 0.53 -19.13
C HIS A 27 -12.36 -0.01 -18.02
N CYS A 28 -12.93 -0.29 -16.86
CA CYS A 28 -12.28 -0.98 -15.76
C CYS A 28 -13.30 -1.86 -15.05
N ILE A 29 -12.91 -3.09 -14.70
CA ILE A 29 -13.75 -4.03 -13.96
C ILE A 29 -13.09 -4.31 -12.62
N THR A 30 -13.82 -4.07 -11.53
CA THR A 30 -13.42 -4.39 -10.16
C THR A 30 -14.39 -5.40 -9.59
N GLU A 31 -13.91 -6.47 -8.99
CA GLU A 31 -14.73 -7.42 -8.25
C GLU A 31 -14.57 -7.18 -6.76
N THR A 32 -15.70 -7.03 -6.08
CA THR A 32 -15.79 -7.10 -4.62
C THR A 32 -16.33 -8.48 -4.25
N SER A 33 -16.42 -8.84 -2.99
CA SER A 33 -16.72 -10.20 -2.52
C SER A 33 -17.83 -10.96 -3.30
N ARG A 34 -18.81 -10.25 -3.85
CA ARG A 34 -19.92 -10.84 -4.64
C ARG A 34 -20.39 -9.99 -5.81
N ASN A 35 -19.87 -8.76 -5.95
CA ASN A 35 -20.41 -7.77 -6.88
C ASN A 35 -19.35 -7.35 -7.88
N LEU A 36 -19.77 -6.90 -9.07
CA LEU A 36 -18.89 -6.28 -10.04
C LEU A 36 -19.16 -4.78 -10.14
N ILE A 37 -18.10 -4.01 -10.17
CA ILE A 37 -18.11 -2.59 -10.48
C ILE A 37 -17.51 -2.43 -11.88
N VAL A 38 -18.31 -1.91 -12.79
CA VAL A 38 -17.93 -1.66 -14.19
C VAL A 38 -17.87 -0.16 -14.41
N GLU A 39 -16.67 0.33 -14.60
CA GLU A 39 -16.41 1.75 -14.82
C GLU A 39 -16.16 2.01 -16.30
N VAL A 40 -16.88 2.95 -16.87
CA VAL A 40 -16.85 3.27 -18.31
C VAL A 40 -16.97 4.79 -18.51
N PRO A 41 -16.63 5.34 -19.70
CA PRO A 41 -16.85 6.76 -19.96
C PRO A 41 -18.29 7.17 -19.62
N LYS A 42 -18.47 8.31 -18.94
CA LYS A 42 -19.76 8.79 -18.41
C LYS A 42 -20.89 8.70 -19.44
N LYS A 43 -20.61 9.08 -20.70
CA LYS A 43 -21.59 9.04 -21.80
C LYS A 43 -21.99 7.63 -22.23
N MET A 44 -21.25 6.61 -21.81
CA MET A 44 -21.48 5.20 -22.18
C MET A 44 -22.25 4.43 -21.09
N CYS A 45 -22.37 4.95 -19.87
CA CYS A 45 -22.95 4.23 -18.74
C CYS A 45 -24.34 3.64 -19.03
N GLU A 46 -25.26 4.40 -19.66
CA GLU A 46 -26.60 3.90 -19.97
C GLU A 46 -26.61 2.82 -21.05
N LYS A 47 -25.81 3.01 -22.11
CA LYS A 47 -25.69 2.00 -23.17
C LYS A 47 -25.12 0.69 -22.62
N VAL A 48 -24.05 0.77 -21.83
CA VAL A 48 -23.45 -0.39 -21.19
C VAL A 48 -24.43 -1.10 -20.26
N ARG A 49 -25.17 -0.35 -19.46
CA ARG A 49 -26.21 -0.90 -18.57
C ARG A 49 -27.26 -1.68 -19.36
N THR A 50 -27.80 -1.09 -20.42
CA THR A 50 -28.78 -1.75 -21.29
C THR A 50 -28.23 -3.03 -21.90
N THR A 51 -27.01 -2.99 -22.43
CA THR A 51 -26.37 -4.16 -23.02
C THR A 51 -26.16 -5.27 -22.00
N LEU A 52 -25.63 -4.94 -20.81
CA LEU A 52 -25.41 -5.91 -19.74
C LEU A 52 -26.74 -6.50 -19.25
N LYS A 53 -27.82 -5.70 -19.17
CA LYS A 53 -29.14 -6.21 -18.78
C LYS A 53 -29.72 -7.21 -19.76
N CYS A 54 -29.46 -7.01 -21.06
CA CYS A 54 -29.87 -7.97 -22.10
C CYS A 54 -29.08 -9.28 -22.01
N ARG A 55 -27.80 -9.20 -21.67
CA ARG A 55 -26.91 -10.39 -21.62
C ARG A 55 -26.99 -11.14 -20.28
N PHE A 56 -27.28 -10.43 -19.21
CA PHE A 56 -27.39 -10.96 -17.84
C PHE A 56 -28.74 -10.56 -17.22
N PRO A 57 -29.88 -11.12 -17.70
CA PRO A 57 -31.22 -10.69 -17.30
C PRO A 57 -31.51 -10.92 -15.82
N ASP A 58 -30.88 -11.94 -15.23
CA ASP A 58 -31.09 -12.33 -13.81
C ASP A 58 -30.21 -11.54 -12.83
N VAL A 59 -29.23 -10.77 -13.33
CA VAL A 59 -28.33 -9.98 -12.51
C VAL A 59 -28.93 -8.59 -12.24
N ALA A 60 -28.95 -8.17 -10.98
CA ALA A 60 -29.37 -6.82 -10.62
C ALA A 60 -28.35 -5.79 -11.15
N LEU A 61 -28.83 -4.79 -11.91
CA LEU A 61 -28.03 -3.68 -12.43
C LEU A 61 -28.42 -2.41 -11.70
N ILE A 62 -27.45 -1.81 -11.01
CA ILE A 62 -27.66 -0.61 -10.22
C ILE A 62 -26.94 0.60 -10.79
N ARG A 63 -27.48 1.79 -10.53
CA ARG A 63 -26.93 3.06 -11.03
C ARG A 63 -26.08 3.80 -9.99
N ASN A 64 -26.44 3.67 -8.73
CA ASN A 64 -25.79 4.33 -7.61
C ASN A 64 -25.68 3.36 -6.44
N ALA A 65 -24.60 3.42 -5.71
CA ALA A 65 -24.48 2.77 -4.42
C ALA A 65 -25.36 3.49 -3.39
N TYR A 66 -26.25 2.74 -2.73
CA TYR A 66 -27.07 3.24 -1.62
C TYR A 66 -26.72 2.49 -0.34
N PRO A 67 -26.92 3.09 0.85
CA PRO A 67 -26.68 2.43 2.14
C PRO A 67 -27.47 1.12 2.37
N MET A 68 -28.50 0.86 1.58
CA MET A 68 -29.31 -0.37 1.67
C MET A 68 -28.73 -1.56 0.89
N MET A 69 -27.48 -1.49 0.42
CA MET A 69 -26.87 -2.55 -0.39
C MET A 69 -26.32 -3.72 0.44
N GLU A 70 -26.41 -3.67 1.76
CA GLU A 70 -25.97 -4.76 2.65
C GLU A 70 -26.71 -6.08 2.38
N ASP A 71 -27.96 -5.99 1.94
CA ASP A 71 -28.81 -7.14 1.60
C ASP A 71 -28.76 -7.53 0.10
N LEU A 72 -28.14 -6.71 -0.77
CA LEU A 72 -28.09 -6.97 -2.21
C LEU A 72 -26.80 -7.70 -2.57
N HIS A 73 -26.95 -8.95 -2.96
CA HIS A 73 -25.84 -9.77 -3.43
C HIS A 73 -25.94 -9.99 -4.95
N ASP A 74 -24.80 -10.22 -5.62
CA ASP A 74 -24.72 -10.56 -7.03
C ASP A 74 -25.25 -9.48 -7.99
N PHE A 75 -24.85 -8.23 -7.77
CA PHE A 75 -25.18 -7.13 -8.68
C PHE A 75 -23.98 -6.68 -9.54
N ILE A 76 -24.30 -5.95 -10.61
CA ILE A 76 -23.33 -5.18 -11.38
C ILE A 76 -23.65 -3.70 -11.23
N LEU A 77 -22.71 -2.93 -10.71
CA LEU A 77 -22.76 -1.46 -10.64
C LEU A 77 -22.03 -0.88 -11.86
N VAL A 78 -22.73 -0.10 -12.68
CA VAL A 78 -22.11 0.63 -13.80
C VAL A 78 -21.99 2.10 -13.45
N LYS A 79 -20.77 2.62 -13.36
CA LYS A 79 -20.47 4.01 -13.00
C LYS A 79 -19.44 4.66 -13.92
N PRO A 80 -19.30 6.02 -13.88
CA PRO A 80 -18.27 6.71 -14.66
C PRO A 80 -16.85 6.36 -14.23
N LEU A 81 -15.99 5.99 -15.20
CA LEU A 81 -14.55 5.89 -15.00
C LEU A 81 -13.96 7.31 -14.88
N VAL A 82 -13.23 7.53 -13.82
CA VAL A 82 -12.51 8.80 -13.58
C VAL A 82 -11.31 8.87 -14.54
N SER A 83 -11.06 10.05 -15.08
CA SER A 83 -9.92 10.26 -16.00
C SER A 83 -8.59 9.98 -15.30
N GLU A 84 -7.66 9.35 -16.03
CA GLU A 84 -6.34 8.94 -15.54
C GLU A 84 -6.40 8.02 -14.30
N ALA A 85 -7.48 7.25 -14.16
CA ALA A 85 -7.55 6.21 -13.14
C ALA A 85 -6.39 5.22 -13.33
N PRO A 86 -5.70 4.82 -12.26
CA PRO A 86 -4.66 3.79 -12.34
C PRO A 86 -5.29 2.42 -12.65
N ILE A 87 -5.13 1.98 -13.88
CA ILE A 87 -5.66 0.70 -14.40
C ILE A 87 -4.60 -0.01 -15.21
N TYR A 88 -4.65 -1.32 -15.27
CA TYR A 88 -3.77 -2.14 -16.09
C TYR A 88 -4.52 -3.31 -16.70
N GLU A 89 -3.89 -3.99 -17.65
CA GLU A 89 -4.45 -5.17 -18.27
C GLU A 89 -3.90 -6.44 -17.61
N GLU A 90 -4.80 -7.29 -17.11
CA GLU A 90 -4.50 -8.62 -16.58
C GLU A 90 -5.28 -9.67 -17.36
N SER A 91 -4.58 -10.56 -18.05
CA SER A 91 -5.20 -11.64 -18.85
C SER A 91 -6.27 -11.17 -19.85
N GLY A 92 -6.05 -10.02 -20.50
CA GLY A 92 -6.96 -9.42 -21.49
C GLY A 92 -8.12 -8.62 -20.88
N ILE A 93 -8.13 -8.40 -19.57
CA ILE A 93 -9.16 -7.64 -18.85
C ILE A 93 -8.54 -6.42 -18.18
N ILE A 94 -9.17 -5.26 -18.33
CA ILE A 94 -8.72 -4.03 -17.70
C ILE A 94 -9.23 -3.99 -16.27
N VAL A 95 -8.30 -3.94 -15.32
CA VAL A 95 -8.54 -3.99 -13.88
C VAL A 95 -7.85 -2.82 -13.15
N PRO A 96 -8.25 -2.49 -11.91
CA PRO A 96 -7.63 -1.42 -11.16
C PRO A 96 -6.22 -1.80 -10.69
N GLU A 97 -5.31 -0.82 -10.70
CA GLU A 97 -4.07 -0.91 -9.91
C GLU A 97 -4.37 -0.71 -8.42
N LEU A 98 -3.42 -1.08 -7.57
CA LEU A 98 -3.56 -0.98 -6.11
C LEU A 98 -3.84 0.46 -5.65
N GLU A 99 -3.20 1.45 -6.26
CA GLU A 99 -3.43 2.87 -5.97
C GLU A 99 -4.88 3.30 -6.21
N LYS A 100 -5.51 2.75 -7.25
CA LYS A 100 -6.93 3.00 -7.50
C LYS A 100 -7.81 2.39 -6.42
N ILE A 101 -7.56 1.15 -6.04
CA ILE A 101 -8.33 0.45 -5.01
C ILE A 101 -8.29 1.22 -3.69
N LEU A 102 -7.09 1.62 -3.24
CA LEU A 102 -6.90 2.36 -1.99
C LEU A 102 -7.66 3.69 -1.97
N VAL A 103 -7.67 4.42 -3.08
CA VAL A 103 -8.41 5.68 -3.17
C VAL A 103 -9.91 5.45 -3.26
N ASP A 104 -10.35 4.44 -3.99
CA ASP A 104 -11.77 4.14 -4.15
C ASP A 104 -12.41 3.70 -2.82
N HIS A 105 -11.71 2.93 -1.98
CA HIS A 105 -12.17 2.57 -0.64
C HIS A 105 -12.42 3.80 0.24
N GLU A 106 -11.63 4.85 0.08
CA GLU A 106 -11.83 6.12 0.79
C GLU A 106 -12.92 6.99 0.17
N ALA A 107 -13.09 6.93 -1.16
CA ALA A 107 -13.86 7.91 -1.89
C ALA A 107 -15.27 7.48 -2.25
N ASP A 108 -15.46 6.18 -2.49
CA ASP A 108 -16.67 5.67 -3.12
C ASP A 108 -17.67 5.13 -2.11
N LYS A 109 -18.94 5.45 -2.34
CA LYS A 109 -20.04 5.04 -1.47
C LYS A 109 -20.26 3.53 -1.41
N GLU A 110 -19.77 2.80 -2.39
CA GLU A 110 -19.76 1.34 -2.45
C GLU A 110 -18.99 0.70 -1.30
N TYR A 111 -18.05 1.45 -0.72
CA TYR A 111 -17.21 1.05 0.40
C TYR A 111 -17.55 1.77 1.71
N ALA A 112 -18.66 2.53 1.75
CA ALA A 112 -19.04 3.35 2.90
C ALA A 112 -19.36 2.55 4.18
N THR A 113 -19.54 1.23 4.07
CA THR A 113 -19.71 0.31 5.21
C THR A 113 -18.39 -0.14 5.83
N MET A 114 -17.25 0.13 5.17
CA MET A 114 -15.94 -0.16 5.74
C MET A 114 -15.65 0.79 6.90
N GLU A 115 -15.23 0.23 8.01
CA GLU A 115 -14.79 1.05 9.15
C GLU A 115 -13.48 1.77 8.83
N GLU A 116 -13.33 2.98 9.39
CA GLU A 116 -12.11 3.80 9.29
C GLU A 116 -10.84 3.01 9.64
N THR A 117 -10.94 2.15 10.68
CA THR A 117 -9.87 1.27 11.14
C THR A 117 -9.49 0.23 10.10
N ASP A 118 -10.43 -0.29 9.35
CA ASP A 118 -10.16 -1.34 8.34
C ASP A 118 -9.55 -0.74 7.09
N ILE A 119 -10.02 0.44 6.66
CA ILE A 119 -9.37 1.18 5.58
C ILE A 119 -7.92 1.53 5.95
N GLN A 120 -7.67 1.96 7.20
CA GLN A 120 -6.30 2.25 7.66
C GLN A 120 -5.40 1.00 7.66
N LYS A 121 -5.91 -0.16 8.11
CA LYS A 121 -5.20 -1.45 8.05
C LYS A 121 -4.89 -1.87 6.62
N GLU A 122 -5.82 -1.67 5.68
CA GLU A 122 -5.58 -1.96 4.27
C GLU A 122 -4.48 -1.07 3.68
N PHE A 123 -4.49 0.23 3.99
CA PHE A 123 -3.43 1.14 3.61
C PHE A 123 -2.08 0.66 4.15
N GLN A 124 -2.01 0.37 5.45
CA GLN A 124 -0.79 -0.12 6.08
C GLN A 124 -0.30 -1.38 5.37
N ARG A 125 -1.16 -2.39 5.22
CA ARG A 125 -0.82 -3.66 4.57
C ARG A 125 -0.39 -3.48 3.11
N ALA A 126 -1.03 -2.57 2.37
CA ALA A 126 -0.66 -2.28 1.00
C ALA A 126 0.76 -1.72 0.90
N PHE A 127 1.11 -0.75 1.74
CA PHE A 127 2.45 -0.14 1.76
C PHE A 127 3.53 -1.09 2.31
N GLU A 128 3.16 -2.04 3.16
CA GLU A 128 4.06 -3.08 3.68
C GLU A 128 4.38 -4.15 2.64
N LEU A 129 3.39 -4.58 1.87
CA LEU A 129 3.52 -5.74 0.98
C LEU A 129 3.88 -5.39 -0.46
N TYR A 130 3.56 -4.17 -0.92
CA TYR A 130 3.64 -3.80 -2.32
C TYR A 130 4.31 -2.44 -2.55
N PRO A 131 4.99 -2.25 -3.69
CA PRO A 131 5.58 -0.98 -4.07
C PRO A 131 4.50 0.01 -4.55
N VAL A 132 3.80 0.65 -3.60
CA VAL A 132 2.76 1.65 -3.92
C VAL A 132 3.38 2.93 -4.50
N ASN A 133 2.95 3.34 -5.68
CA ASN A 133 3.38 4.58 -6.31
C ASN A 133 2.66 5.79 -5.70
N ARG A 134 3.31 6.46 -4.74
CA ARG A 134 2.75 7.60 -4.01
C ARG A 134 2.30 8.76 -4.91
N SER A 135 3.06 9.06 -5.97
CA SER A 135 2.71 10.14 -6.89
C SER A 135 1.44 9.84 -7.68
N ARG A 136 1.28 8.59 -8.11
CA ARG A 136 0.09 8.10 -8.79
C ARG A 136 -1.12 8.07 -7.86
N LEU A 137 -0.95 7.55 -6.65
CA LEU A 137 -1.96 7.53 -5.59
C LEU A 137 -2.52 8.93 -5.33
N LEU A 138 -1.64 9.92 -5.04
CA LEU A 138 -2.04 11.29 -4.72
C LEU A 138 -2.67 12.03 -5.90
N ARG A 139 -2.22 11.77 -7.13
CA ARG A 139 -2.81 12.35 -8.34
C ARG A 139 -4.24 11.85 -8.53
N TYR A 140 -4.46 10.55 -8.39
CA TYR A 140 -5.80 9.97 -8.50
C TYR A 140 -6.70 10.40 -7.35
N ALA A 141 -6.19 10.45 -6.11
CA ALA A 141 -6.91 10.98 -4.95
C ALA A 141 -7.36 12.45 -5.17
N GLY A 142 -6.51 13.28 -5.78
CA GLY A 142 -6.87 14.64 -6.16
C GLY A 142 -8.04 14.70 -7.15
N ARG A 143 -8.11 13.79 -8.12
CA ARG A 143 -9.23 13.70 -9.06
C ARG A 143 -10.52 13.21 -8.42
N LYS A 144 -10.42 12.42 -7.39
CA LYS A 144 -11.56 11.94 -6.56
C LYS A 144 -11.97 12.94 -5.47
N GLY A 145 -11.22 14.05 -5.29
CA GLY A 145 -11.44 15.03 -4.23
C GLY A 145 -11.13 14.52 -2.82
N LYS A 146 -10.20 13.54 -2.71
CA LYS A 146 -9.82 12.85 -1.48
C LYS A 146 -8.32 12.95 -1.15
N LYS A 147 -7.66 13.97 -1.69
CA LYS A 147 -6.21 14.10 -1.52
C LYS A 147 -5.80 14.33 -0.06
N GLU A 148 -6.55 15.12 0.68
CA GLU A 148 -6.24 15.45 2.07
C GLU A 148 -6.40 14.22 2.97
N GLU A 149 -7.48 13.45 2.79
CA GLU A 149 -7.74 12.22 3.55
C GLU A 149 -6.64 11.18 3.29
N ILE A 150 -6.25 10.99 2.01
CA ILE A 150 -5.16 10.08 1.66
C ILE A 150 -3.82 10.57 2.24
N CYS A 151 -3.52 11.88 2.22
CA CYS A 151 -2.34 12.42 2.88
C CYS A 151 -2.34 12.10 4.38
N SER A 152 -3.46 12.34 5.06
CA SER A 152 -3.59 12.02 6.50
C SER A 152 -3.38 10.55 6.80
N ARG A 153 -3.86 9.64 5.94
CA ARG A 153 -3.58 8.20 6.10
C ARG A 153 -2.11 7.88 5.96
N MET A 154 -1.46 8.47 4.94
CA MET A 154 -0.01 8.29 4.74
C MET A 154 0.81 8.88 5.90
N GLU A 155 0.38 9.99 6.49
CA GLU A 155 1.01 10.57 7.68
C GLU A 155 0.90 9.63 8.91
N ARG A 156 -0.24 8.98 9.10
CA ARG A 156 -0.41 7.97 10.16
C ARG A 156 0.53 6.76 9.96
N LEU A 157 0.81 6.35 8.72
CA LEU A 157 1.82 5.33 8.43
C LEU A 157 3.23 5.81 8.83
N ASN A 158 3.53 7.09 8.56
CA ASN A 158 4.81 7.70 8.94
C ASN A 158 4.95 7.87 10.46
N MET A 159 3.86 8.11 11.22
CA MET A 159 3.90 8.17 12.69
C MET A 159 4.35 6.86 13.30
N ASN A 160 3.93 5.72 12.75
CA ASN A 160 4.42 4.41 13.19
C ASN A 160 5.95 4.27 13.04
N ARG A 161 6.54 4.90 12.02
CA ARG A 161 8.00 4.97 11.83
C ARG A 161 8.68 5.88 12.86
N VAL A 162 8.04 7.00 13.21
CA VAL A 162 8.53 7.92 14.25
C VAL A 162 8.60 7.20 15.60
N GLU A 163 7.61 6.39 15.93
CA GLU A 163 7.62 5.56 17.14
C GLU A 163 8.77 4.55 17.14
N VAL A 164 9.02 3.88 16.01
CA VAL A 164 10.16 2.97 15.84
C VAL A 164 11.48 3.70 16.04
N VAL A 165 11.65 4.87 15.43
CA VAL A 165 12.87 5.70 15.59
C VAL A 165 13.05 6.14 17.04
N HIS A 166 11.99 6.59 17.71
CA HIS A 166 12.03 6.97 19.12
C HIS A 166 12.40 5.77 20.01
N ALA A 167 11.83 4.59 19.77
CA ALA A 167 12.17 3.38 20.52
C ALA A 167 13.66 3.00 20.35
N ILE A 168 14.18 3.12 19.11
CA ILE A 168 15.62 2.93 18.83
C ILE A 168 16.46 3.95 19.61
N GLN A 169 16.10 5.23 19.57
CA GLN A 169 16.82 6.29 20.28
C GLN A 169 16.85 6.04 21.79
N ASP A 170 15.71 5.74 22.39
CA ASP A 170 15.58 5.49 23.83
C ASP A 170 16.33 4.23 24.29
N PHE A 171 16.37 3.22 23.45
CA PHE A 171 17.16 2.03 23.68
C PHE A 171 18.67 2.34 23.62
N LEU A 172 19.12 3.01 22.57
CA LEU A 172 20.54 3.30 22.32
C LEU A 172 21.15 4.27 23.34
N ARG A 173 20.36 5.15 23.96
CA ARG A 173 20.81 6.02 25.09
C ARG A 173 21.41 5.23 26.24
N LYS A 174 20.96 3.99 26.43
CA LYS A 174 21.40 3.09 27.52
C LYS A 174 22.51 2.15 27.10
N GLN A 175 22.98 2.25 25.84
CA GLN A 175 24.01 1.38 25.28
C GLN A 175 25.31 2.17 25.06
N PRO A 176 26.47 1.52 24.97
CA PRO A 176 27.74 2.17 24.65
C PRO A 176 27.84 2.48 23.14
N VAL A 177 26.91 3.32 22.66
CA VAL A 177 26.84 3.80 21.28
C VAL A 177 27.00 5.30 21.27
N LYS A 178 27.87 5.83 20.40
CA LYS A 178 28.06 7.26 20.18
C LYS A 178 27.08 7.81 19.16
N ARG A 179 26.94 7.14 18.03
CA ARG A 179 26.05 7.53 16.93
C ARG A 179 25.39 6.29 16.32
N ALA A 180 24.20 6.49 15.79
CA ALA A 180 23.54 5.47 15.00
C ALA A 180 22.79 6.07 13.81
N TRP A 181 22.79 5.33 12.72
CA TRP A 181 22.08 5.66 11.48
C TRP A 181 21.19 4.49 11.09
N ILE A 182 20.05 4.78 10.54
CA ILE A 182 19.23 3.79 9.83
C ILE A 182 19.56 3.92 8.35
N PHE A 183 19.68 2.78 7.65
CA PHE A 183 19.94 2.73 6.22
C PHE A 183 19.06 1.67 5.55
N GLY A 184 19.27 1.36 4.27
CA GLY A 184 18.54 0.32 3.57
C GLY A 184 17.09 0.68 3.27
N SER A 185 16.21 -0.32 3.20
CA SER A 185 14.82 -0.16 2.81
C SER A 185 14.03 0.76 3.75
N PHE A 186 14.30 0.68 5.06
CA PHE A 186 13.63 1.51 6.05
C PHE A 186 13.97 3.00 5.86
N SER A 187 15.22 3.38 5.59
CA SER A 187 15.59 4.78 5.35
C SER A 187 14.98 5.35 4.07
N ARG A 188 14.83 4.54 3.02
CA ARG A 188 14.25 4.92 1.74
C ARG A 188 12.71 4.88 1.72
N MET A 189 12.07 4.47 2.82
CA MET A 189 10.61 4.25 2.89
C MET A 189 10.12 3.16 1.90
N GLU A 190 10.93 2.13 1.69
CA GLU A 190 10.67 1.00 0.80
C GLU A 190 10.54 -0.32 1.57
N GLU A 191 10.55 -0.25 2.91
CA GLU A 191 10.47 -1.44 3.76
C GLU A 191 9.13 -2.15 3.65
N ARG A 192 9.16 -3.46 3.86
CA ARG A 192 8.00 -4.35 4.03
C ARG A 192 7.87 -4.72 5.51
N GLN A 193 6.75 -5.31 5.88
CA GLN A 193 6.50 -5.74 7.27
C GLN A 193 7.53 -6.74 7.77
N ASP A 194 8.02 -7.60 6.89
CA ASP A 194 9.05 -8.60 7.15
C ASP A 194 10.48 -8.14 6.86
N SER A 195 10.65 -6.88 6.44
CA SER A 195 11.98 -6.30 6.21
C SER A 195 12.69 -6.06 7.53
N ASP A 196 13.97 -6.40 7.57
CA ASP A 196 14.85 -6.08 8.68
C ASP A 196 15.05 -4.56 8.77
N ILE A 197 15.34 -4.07 9.97
CA ILE A 197 15.75 -2.68 10.18
C ILE A 197 17.27 -2.64 10.19
N ASP A 198 17.85 -2.05 9.15
CA ASP A 198 19.30 -1.92 9.00
C ASP A 198 19.81 -0.74 9.82
N ILE A 199 20.64 -1.00 10.83
CA ILE A 199 21.18 0.03 11.74
C ILE A 199 22.72 0.00 11.70
N LEU A 200 23.32 1.12 11.36
CA LEU A 200 24.74 1.34 11.46
C LEU A 200 25.02 2.02 12.81
N VAL A 201 25.95 1.46 13.61
CA VAL A 201 26.33 2.02 14.92
C VAL A 201 27.80 2.35 15.01
N ASP A 202 28.11 3.51 15.60
CA ASP A 202 29.44 3.92 16.03
C ASP A 202 29.56 3.63 17.52
N LEU A 203 30.28 2.59 17.88
CA LEU A 203 30.41 2.13 19.26
C LEU A 203 31.36 3.01 20.06
N ASP A 204 31.09 3.16 21.33
CA ASP A 204 32.00 3.83 22.27
C ASP A 204 33.15 2.89 22.64
N THR A 205 34.30 3.08 22.02
CA THR A 205 35.50 2.26 22.21
C THR A 205 36.11 2.41 23.61
N SER A 206 35.68 3.40 24.40
CA SER A 206 36.10 3.54 25.79
C SER A 206 35.44 2.51 26.72
N VAL A 207 34.34 1.89 26.27
CA VAL A 207 33.63 0.85 27.01
C VAL A 207 33.84 -0.49 26.28
N PRO A 208 34.57 -1.45 26.89
CA PRO A 208 34.75 -2.76 26.28
C PRO A 208 33.43 -3.47 26.04
N MET A 209 33.16 -3.87 24.80
CA MET A 209 31.99 -4.65 24.43
C MET A 209 32.41 -5.95 23.78
N GLY A 210 32.11 -7.10 24.43
CA GLY A 210 32.32 -8.42 23.85
C GLY A 210 31.23 -8.82 22.86
N LEU A 211 31.51 -9.84 22.02
CA LEU A 211 30.57 -10.33 21.00
C LEU A 211 29.22 -10.74 21.60
N LEU A 212 29.21 -11.40 22.78
CA LEU A 212 27.98 -11.81 23.46
C LEU A 212 27.14 -10.63 23.93
N GLN A 213 27.79 -9.54 24.37
CA GLN A 213 27.09 -8.32 24.78
C GLN A 213 26.49 -7.60 23.58
N TYR A 214 27.23 -7.57 22.45
CA TYR A 214 26.75 -7.03 21.18
C TYR A 214 25.52 -7.80 20.68
N ALA A 215 25.61 -9.14 20.62
CA ALA A 215 24.48 -9.98 20.24
C ALA A 215 23.27 -9.82 21.17
N GLY A 216 23.52 -9.70 22.48
CA GLY A 216 22.47 -9.43 23.45
C GLY A 216 21.79 -8.07 23.28
N MET A 217 22.53 -7.05 22.80
CA MET A 217 21.99 -5.74 22.46
C MET A 217 21.07 -5.83 21.24
N VAL A 218 21.50 -6.54 20.19
CA VAL A 218 20.68 -6.77 18.98
C VAL A 218 19.38 -7.49 19.34
N ASN A 219 19.46 -8.63 20.04
CA ASN A 219 18.28 -9.41 20.43
C ASN A 219 17.27 -8.62 21.29
N LYS A 220 17.76 -7.76 22.17
CA LYS A 220 16.89 -6.89 22.98
C LYS A 220 16.19 -5.83 22.14
N LEU A 221 16.89 -5.26 21.17
CA LEU A 221 16.30 -4.28 20.25
C LEU A 221 15.25 -4.93 19.34
N GLU A 222 15.54 -6.13 18.80
CA GLU A 222 14.56 -6.93 18.04
C GLU A 222 13.30 -7.22 18.86
N SER A 223 13.48 -7.64 20.12
CA SER A 223 12.34 -7.90 21.02
C SER A 223 11.52 -6.64 21.32
N LEU A 224 12.17 -5.48 21.41
CA LEU A 224 11.50 -4.19 21.64
C LEU A 224 10.69 -3.74 20.42
N LEU A 225 11.25 -3.92 19.23
CA LEU A 225 10.65 -3.46 17.98
C LEU A 225 9.66 -4.49 17.37
N GLY A 226 9.70 -5.75 17.83
CA GLY A 226 8.93 -6.85 17.24
C GLY A 226 9.34 -7.19 15.80
N ARG A 227 10.55 -6.78 15.38
CA ARG A 227 11.09 -6.92 14.02
C ARG A 227 12.56 -7.31 14.08
N LYS A 228 13.05 -7.97 13.05
CA LYS A 228 14.47 -8.25 12.92
C LYS A 228 15.28 -6.98 12.74
N VAL A 229 16.49 -6.98 13.28
CA VAL A 229 17.43 -5.86 13.23
C VAL A 229 18.77 -6.37 12.70
N ASP A 230 19.21 -5.83 11.58
CA ASP A 230 20.59 -6.00 11.12
C ASP A 230 21.43 -4.81 11.62
N MET A 231 22.19 -5.04 12.69
CA MET A 231 23.03 -4.01 13.30
C MET A 231 24.49 -4.22 12.90
N VAL A 232 25.09 -3.22 12.27
CA VAL A 232 26.47 -3.25 11.78
C VAL A 232 27.28 -2.16 12.47
N ALA A 233 28.47 -2.50 13.02
CA ALA A 233 29.39 -1.51 13.54
C ALA A 233 30.16 -0.80 12.42
N THR A 234 30.42 0.51 12.54
CA THR A 234 31.13 1.31 11.50
C THR A 234 32.47 0.73 11.12
N GLY A 235 33.19 0.09 12.04
CA GLY A 235 34.48 -0.57 11.78
C GLY A 235 34.41 -1.92 11.06
N SER A 236 33.23 -2.50 10.87
CA SER A 236 33.03 -3.82 10.22
C SER A 236 32.46 -3.74 8.81
N ILE A 237 32.20 -2.55 8.28
CA ILE A 237 31.66 -2.37 6.94
C ILE A 237 32.71 -2.76 5.89
N LYS A 238 32.34 -3.67 5.01
CA LYS A 238 33.19 -4.02 3.86
C LYS A 238 33.24 -2.87 2.84
N PRO A 239 34.38 -2.60 2.18
CA PRO A 239 34.54 -1.46 1.28
C PRO A 239 33.47 -1.35 0.18
N PHE A 240 33.03 -2.46 -0.37
CA PHE A 240 32.00 -2.48 -1.42
C PHE A 240 30.60 -2.05 -0.94
N ALA A 241 30.29 -2.21 0.34
CA ALA A 241 28.99 -1.82 0.93
C ALA A 241 28.98 -0.36 1.41
N GLN A 242 30.14 0.24 1.61
CA GLN A 242 30.29 1.56 2.23
C GLN A 242 29.66 2.68 1.38
N GLU A 243 29.78 2.60 0.06
CA GLU A 243 29.18 3.58 -0.85
C GLU A 243 27.64 3.53 -0.81
N SER A 244 27.07 2.33 -0.85
CA SER A 244 25.61 2.14 -0.75
C SER A 244 25.04 2.64 0.56
N ILE A 245 25.69 2.28 1.68
CA ILE A 245 25.25 2.73 3.02
C ILE A 245 25.36 4.24 3.16
N ASN A 246 26.44 4.85 2.67
CA ASN A 246 26.62 6.31 2.77
C ASN A 246 25.61 7.11 1.96
N LYS A 247 25.02 6.51 0.94
CA LYS A 247 24.06 7.17 0.04
C LYS A 247 22.68 7.38 0.69
N ASP A 248 22.24 6.45 1.54
CA ASP A 248 20.87 6.43 2.07
C ASP A 248 20.81 6.41 3.60
N LYS A 249 21.93 6.42 4.33
CA LYS A 249 21.94 6.45 5.78
C LYS A 249 21.39 7.76 6.35
N VAL A 250 20.50 7.66 7.32
CA VAL A 250 19.91 8.78 8.06
C VAL A 250 20.33 8.69 9.52
N LEU A 251 20.92 9.76 10.05
CA LEU A 251 21.29 9.84 11.47
C LEU A 251 20.04 9.83 12.33
N VAL A 252 19.93 8.87 13.24
CA VAL A 252 18.80 8.75 14.17
C VAL A 252 19.17 8.93 15.63
N TYR A 253 20.45 8.74 15.99
CA TYR A 253 20.93 8.91 17.35
C TYR A 253 22.34 9.47 17.38
N GLU A 254 22.59 10.43 18.27
CA GLU A 254 23.91 10.94 18.62
C GLU A 254 23.92 11.24 20.14
N ARG A 255 24.93 10.71 20.81
CA ARG A 255 25.14 10.98 22.24
C ARG A 255 25.70 12.40 22.39
N ALA A 256 25.03 13.21 23.21
CA ALA A 256 25.49 14.54 23.61
C ALA A 256 26.73 14.46 24.50
#